data_9e50742a3d5171355d6a4daf701b9df5
#
_entry.id   9e50742a3d5171355d6a4daf701b9df5
#
_cell.length_a   1.000
_cell.length_b   1.000
_cell.length_c   1.000
_cell.angle_alpha   90.00
_cell.angle_beta   90.00
_cell.angle_gamma   90.00
#
_symmetry.space_group_name_H-M   'P 1'
#
loop_
_entity.id
_entity.type
_entity.pdbx_description
1 polymer ?
#
loop_
_entity_poly.entity_id
_entity_poly.type
_entity_poly.pdbx_seq_one_letter_code
_entity_poly.pdbx_strand_id
1 'polypeptide(L)' 'QQGFADGSYRKALETAKVLKQLGDSVKKIMQATGLSKEEVEAIN' A
#
# COMPACT_ATOMS: atom_id res chain seq x y z
N GLN A 1 4.66 -2.97 15.22
CA GLN A 1 4.62 -2.58 15.00
C GLN A 1 4.75 -1.79 14.52
N GLN A 2 4.68 -1.49 14.27
CA GLN A 2 5.03 -0.70 13.97
C GLN A 2 4.54 0.40 13.63
N GLY A 3 4.13 1.00 13.66
CA GLY A 3 3.99 2.34 13.67
C GLY A 3 3.11 3.05 12.73
N PHE A 4 2.35 2.37 12.02
CA PHE A 4 1.50 2.99 11.01
C PHE A 4 0.04 2.99 11.38
N ALA A 5 -0.25 3.05 12.64
CA ALA A 5 -1.64 2.97 13.05
C ALA A 5 -2.40 4.28 12.84
N ASP A 6 -1.78 5.28 12.31
CA ASP A 6 -2.38 6.60 12.20
C ASP A 6 -2.71 6.94 10.75
N GLY A 7 -2.84 8.23 10.48
CA GLY A 7 -3.20 8.71 9.15
C GLY A 7 -2.19 8.35 8.08
N SER A 8 -0.93 8.20 8.46
CA SER A 8 0.10 7.84 7.48
C SER A 8 -0.17 6.46 6.88
N TYR A 9 -0.58 5.54 7.72
CA TYR A 9 -0.88 4.20 7.24
C TYR A 9 -2.09 4.22 6.31
N ARG A 10 -3.11 4.95 6.70
CA ARG A 10 -4.29 5.07 5.84
C ARG A 10 -3.95 5.69 4.50
N LYS A 11 -3.10 6.70 4.53
CA LYS A 11 -2.70 7.35 3.31
C LYS A 11 -1.97 6.37 2.40
N ALA A 12 -1.10 5.55 2.99
CA ALA A 12 -0.38 4.56 2.21
C ALA A 12 -1.33 3.54 1.60
N LEU A 13 -2.35 3.14 2.34
CA LEU A 13 -3.32 2.19 1.82
C LEU A 13 -4.10 2.78 0.65
N GLU A 14 -4.49 4.04 0.77
CA GLU A 14 -5.20 4.69 -0.32
C GLU A 14 -4.34 4.81 -1.56
N THR A 15 -3.09 5.20 -1.37
CA THR A 15 -2.17 5.31 -2.49
C THR A 15 -1.98 3.96 -3.15
N ALA A 16 -1.80 2.91 -2.35
CA ALA A 16 -1.62 1.58 -2.90
C ALA A 16 -2.85 1.13 -3.69
N LYS A 17 -4.03 1.49 -3.20
CA LYS A 17 -5.26 1.14 -3.90
C LYS A 17 -5.32 1.79 -5.28
N VAL A 18 -4.96 3.06 -5.35
CA VAL A 18 -4.95 3.76 -6.62
C VAL A 18 -3.94 3.13 -7.57
N LEU A 19 -2.75 2.83 -7.07
CA LEU A 19 -1.72 2.24 -7.91
C LEU A 19 -2.15 0.87 -8.42
N LYS A 20 -2.86 0.10 -7.60
CA LYS A 20 -3.36 -1.19 -8.04
C LYS A 20 -4.35 -1.02 -9.19
N GLN A 21 -5.22 -0.03 -9.06
CA GLN A 21 -6.21 0.21 -10.11
C GLN A 21 -5.55 0.67 -11.41
N LEU A 22 -4.43 1.34 -11.29
CA LEU A 22 -3.68 1.77 -12.47
C LEU A 22 -2.91 0.63 -13.12
N GLY A 23 -2.87 -0.52 -12.47
CA GLY A 23 -2.19 -1.68 -13.05
C GLY A 23 -0.75 -1.84 -12.64
N ASP A 24 -0.30 -1.12 -11.63
CA ASP A 24 1.08 -1.25 -11.17
C ASP A 24 1.29 -2.60 -10.49
N SER A 25 2.52 -3.08 -10.56
CA SER A 25 2.87 -4.34 -9.94
C SER A 25 2.89 -4.21 -8.42
N VAL A 26 2.72 -5.34 -7.74
CA VAL A 26 2.78 -5.35 -6.28
C VAL A 26 4.13 -4.82 -5.80
N LYS A 27 5.20 -5.25 -6.45
CA LYS A 27 6.54 -4.83 -6.06
C LYS A 27 6.67 -3.31 -6.14
N LYS A 28 6.17 -2.72 -7.19
CA LYS A 28 6.25 -1.27 -7.35
C LYS A 28 5.43 -0.56 -6.30
N ILE A 29 4.24 -1.08 -6.01
CA ILE A 29 3.38 -0.50 -5.00
C ILE A 29 4.04 -0.57 -3.63
N MET A 30 4.67 -1.70 -3.32
CA MET A 30 5.39 -1.84 -2.06
C MET A 30 6.47 -0.78 -1.92
N GLN A 31 7.21 -0.54 -2.97
CA GLN A 31 8.28 0.47 -2.93
C GLN A 31 7.72 1.88 -2.79
N ALA A 32 6.61 2.13 -3.43
CA ALA A 32 6.03 3.47 -3.40
C ALA A 32 5.36 3.78 -2.05
N THR A 33 4.78 2.77 -1.42
CA THR A 33 3.99 2.99 -0.21
C THR A 33 4.69 2.52 1.05
N GLY A 34 5.65 1.63 0.93
CA GLY A 34 6.30 1.04 2.09
C GLY A 34 5.50 -0.08 2.73
N LEU A 35 4.44 -0.51 2.09
CA LEU A 35 3.62 -1.60 2.61
C LEU A 35 4.26 -2.95 2.28
N SER A 36 3.86 -3.96 3.04
CA SER A 36 4.30 -5.31 2.75
C SER A 36 3.49 -5.90 1.61
N LYS A 37 4.01 -6.99 1.06
CA LYS A 37 3.30 -7.68 -0.02
C LYS A 37 1.91 -8.09 0.42
N GLU A 38 1.81 -8.62 1.63
CA GLU A 38 0.53 -9.07 2.13
C GLU A 38 -0.46 -7.93 2.25
N GLU A 39 0.03 -6.78 2.69
CA GLU A 39 -0.83 -5.62 2.82
C GLU A 39 -1.31 -5.14 1.46
N VAL A 40 -0.42 -5.13 0.49
CA VAL A 40 -0.80 -4.71 -0.86
C VAL A 40 -1.81 -5.67 -1.46
N GLU A 41 -1.59 -6.96 -1.28
CA GLU A 41 -2.49 -7.96 -1.85
C GLU A 41 -3.86 -7.95 -1.18
N ALA A 42 -3.93 -7.50 0.06
CA ALA A 42 -5.20 -7.43 0.76
C ALA A 42 -6.06 -6.24 0.32
N ILE A 43 -5.50 -5.34 -0.43
CA ILE A 43 -6.24 -4.17 -0.92
C ILE A 43 -7.06 -4.56 -2.14
N ASN A 44 -8.29 -4.14 -2.15
CA ASN A 44 -9.16 -4.41 -3.29
C ASN A 44 -9.07 -3.36 -4.36
#